data_6a9121bf0fb549ccf4192b4afcb42b31
#
_entry.id   6a9121bf0fb549ccf4192b4afcb42b31
#
_cell.length_a   1.000
_cell.length_b   1.000
_cell.length_c   1.000
_cell.angle_alpha   90.00
_cell.angle_beta   90.00
_cell.angle_gamma   90.00
#
_symmetry.space_group_name_H-M   'P 1'
#
loop_
_entity.id
_entity.type
_entity.pdbx_description
1 polymer ?
#
loop_
_entity_poly.entity_id
_entity_poly.type
_entity_poly.pdbx_seq_one_letter_code
_entity_poly.pdbx_strand_id
1 'polypeptide(L)'
;MPLAAALLLMLSAVAASPAVAAEEALTAAHALLSAWHEDPARIDQARAQLEAAVTTDPTPETLTELSRVWFLTGDFRARTEAERVTAYERGMETGRRAVALAPRNDRAHLWLAINTGRTAEIRGVMRALALVSTIREESDTVLKLNPSNVEGLVLAGSLAADLPAMMGGDKAKAEGFFKRALEIDPRLTGGRMELARLYISAKRWPDAQRELQSIVDETAATDLPRWTVRDRPRARAMLTELRDRGRIPAAPAPAPGPSPSP
;
A
#
# COMPACT_ATOMS: atom_id res chain seq x y z
N MET A 1 -8.02 17.16 71.89
CA MET A 1 -7.79 16.06 70.92
C MET A 1 -8.50 16.39 69.63
N PRO A 2 -7.80 16.71 68.51
CA PRO A 2 -8.47 16.90 67.23
C PRO A 2 -8.45 15.60 66.43
N LEU A 3 -9.62 15.19 65.95
CA LEU A 3 -9.79 14.11 64.94
C LEU A 3 -9.28 14.60 63.59
N ALA A 4 -8.22 13.97 63.11
CA ALA A 4 -7.78 14.15 61.74
C ALA A 4 -8.66 13.30 60.80
N ALA A 5 -9.54 13.95 60.04
CA ALA A 5 -10.28 13.32 58.96
C ALA A 5 -9.34 13.10 57.76
N ALA A 6 -8.90 11.89 57.51
CA ALA A 6 -8.19 11.51 56.30
C ALA A 6 -9.18 11.43 55.16
N LEU A 7 -9.15 12.43 54.25
CA LEU A 7 -9.91 12.47 53.02
C LEU A 7 -9.15 11.57 51.99
N LEU A 8 -9.61 10.33 51.82
CA LEU A 8 -9.11 9.43 50.77
C LEU A 8 -9.71 9.87 49.46
N LEU A 9 -8.95 10.61 48.66
CA LEU A 9 -9.28 10.90 47.24
C LEU A 9 -9.13 9.58 46.47
N MET A 10 -10.25 8.89 46.26
CA MET A 10 -10.36 7.83 45.26
C MET A 10 -10.27 8.46 43.88
N LEU A 11 -9.08 8.44 43.29
CA LEU A 11 -8.91 8.72 41.86
C LEU A 11 -9.54 7.55 41.08
N SER A 12 -10.80 7.65 40.74
CA SER A 12 -11.43 6.71 39.80
C SER A 12 -10.79 6.95 38.42
N ALA A 13 -9.89 6.10 38.02
CA ALA A 13 -9.45 6.02 36.64
C ALA A 13 -10.69 5.67 35.80
N VAL A 14 -11.26 6.65 35.12
CA VAL A 14 -12.31 6.40 34.12
C VAL A 14 -11.60 5.65 32.99
N ALA A 15 -11.81 4.35 32.93
CA ALA A 15 -11.35 3.57 31.79
C ALA A 15 -12.01 4.13 30.52
N ALA A 16 -11.23 4.48 29.51
CA ALA A 16 -11.76 4.94 28.23
C ALA A 16 -12.75 3.88 27.70
N SER A 17 -13.82 4.34 27.06
CA SER A 17 -14.76 3.39 26.42
C SER A 17 -14.02 2.62 25.31
N PRO A 18 -14.40 1.37 25.00
CA PRO A 18 -13.77 0.58 23.95
C PRO A 18 -13.68 1.33 22.61
N ALA A 19 -14.71 2.08 22.23
CA ALA A 19 -14.73 2.89 21.02
C ALA A 19 -13.66 4.02 21.03
N VAL A 20 -13.44 4.68 22.16
CA VAL A 20 -12.39 5.69 22.31
C VAL A 20 -11.01 5.04 22.20
N ALA A 21 -10.82 3.89 22.83
CA ALA A 21 -9.55 3.15 22.73
C ALA A 21 -9.24 2.70 21.29
N ALA A 22 -10.25 2.30 20.51
CA ALA A 22 -10.10 1.94 19.11
C ALA A 22 -9.69 3.15 18.24
N GLU A 23 -10.31 4.32 18.47
CA GLU A 23 -9.97 5.57 17.77
C GLU A 23 -8.56 6.07 18.11
N GLU A 24 -8.17 5.99 19.39
CA GLU A 24 -6.81 6.31 19.83
C GLU A 24 -5.77 5.39 19.17
N ALA A 25 -6.05 4.08 19.10
CA ALA A 25 -5.17 3.11 18.45
C ALA A 25 -5.03 3.40 16.95
N LEU A 26 -6.10 3.75 16.24
CA LEU A 26 -6.06 4.15 14.83
C LEU A 26 -5.22 5.42 14.63
N THR A 27 -5.45 6.44 15.44
CA THR A 27 -4.71 7.70 15.37
C THR A 27 -3.22 7.48 15.61
N ALA A 28 -2.86 6.70 16.63
CA ALA A 28 -1.48 6.39 16.94
C ALA A 28 -0.83 5.53 15.83
N ALA A 29 -1.55 4.55 15.28
CA ALA A 29 -1.06 3.76 14.15
C ALA A 29 -0.84 4.63 12.91
N HIS A 30 -1.73 5.54 12.57
CA HIS A 30 -1.57 6.47 11.45
C HIS A 30 -0.33 7.37 11.63
N ALA A 31 -0.10 7.89 12.85
CA ALA A 31 1.08 8.69 13.16
C ALA A 31 2.38 7.91 12.94
N LEU A 32 2.44 6.65 13.39
CA LEU A 32 3.58 5.77 13.15
C LEU A 32 3.78 5.48 11.64
N LEU A 33 2.67 5.20 10.93
CA LEU A 33 2.70 4.85 9.53
C LEU A 33 2.99 6.02 8.59
N SER A 34 2.77 7.26 9.00
CA SER A 34 3.13 8.44 8.20
C SER A 34 4.64 8.64 8.07
N ALA A 35 5.42 8.04 8.96
CA ALA A 35 6.87 8.25 9.05
C ALA A 35 7.67 6.93 9.21
N TRP A 36 7.12 5.79 8.77
CA TRP A 36 7.82 4.51 8.87
C TRP A 36 9.10 4.43 8.02
N HIS A 37 9.26 5.31 7.03
CA HIS A 37 10.48 5.41 6.22
C HIS A 37 11.69 5.91 7.01
N GLU A 38 11.48 6.60 8.13
CA GLU A 38 12.54 7.04 9.05
C GLU A 38 12.99 5.89 9.95
N ASP A 39 12.05 5.06 10.41
CA ASP A 39 12.29 3.87 11.21
C ASP A 39 11.28 2.77 10.83
N PRO A 40 11.70 1.74 10.10
CA PRO A 40 10.82 0.63 9.70
C PRO A 40 10.18 -0.13 10.87
N ALA A 41 10.72 -0.05 12.10
CA ALA A 41 10.11 -0.67 13.28
C ALA A 41 8.76 -0.04 13.64
N ARG A 42 8.46 1.16 13.15
CA ARG A 42 7.15 1.82 13.31
C ARG A 42 6.00 0.99 12.71
N ILE A 43 6.26 0.19 11.67
CA ILE A 43 5.27 -0.75 11.13
C ILE A 43 4.92 -1.82 12.18
N ASP A 44 5.92 -2.36 12.88
CA ASP A 44 5.71 -3.37 13.92
C ASP A 44 4.98 -2.79 15.14
N GLN A 45 5.30 -1.54 15.50
CA GLN A 45 4.63 -0.82 16.59
C GLN A 45 3.15 -0.54 16.23
N ALA A 46 2.87 -0.05 15.03
CA ALA A 46 1.50 0.18 14.56
C ALA A 46 0.70 -1.12 14.53
N ARG A 47 1.32 -2.22 14.07
CA ARG A 47 0.69 -3.54 14.09
C ARG A 47 0.31 -3.96 15.50
N ALA A 48 1.24 -3.89 16.46
CA ALA A 48 1.00 -4.31 17.83
C ALA A 48 -0.14 -3.51 18.50
N GLN A 49 -0.22 -2.20 18.25
CA GLN A 49 -1.31 -1.37 18.75
C GLN A 49 -2.66 -1.77 18.17
N LEU A 50 -2.73 -2.00 16.85
CA LEU A 50 -3.97 -2.42 16.19
C LEU A 50 -4.38 -3.84 16.58
N GLU A 51 -3.44 -4.77 16.76
CA GLU A 51 -3.71 -6.13 17.26
C GLU A 51 -4.32 -6.09 18.67
N ALA A 52 -3.80 -5.25 19.55
CA ALA A 52 -4.34 -5.06 20.89
C ALA A 52 -5.77 -4.48 20.84
N ALA A 53 -6.00 -3.46 20.01
CA ALA A 53 -7.32 -2.87 19.83
C ALA A 53 -8.34 -3.89 19.28
N VAL A 54 -7.98 -4.64 18.24
CA VAL A 54 -8.82 -5.69 17.61
C VAL A 54 -9.12 -6.86 18.57
N THR A 55 -8.24 -7.11 19.53
CA THR A 55 -8.46 -8.14 20.55
C THR A 55 -9.50 -7.70 21.59
N THR A 56 -9.52 -6.41 21.89
CA THR A 56 -10.42 -5.82 22.90
C THR A 56 -11.80 -5.51 22.31
N ASP A 57 -11.83 -4.81 21.17
CA ASP A 57 -13.06 -4.40 20.47
C ASP A 57 -12.79 -4.29 18.96
N PRO A 58 -13.08 -5.33 18.17
CA PRO A 58 -12.84 -5.33 16.74
C PRO A 58 -13.84 -4.45 16.02
N THR A 59 -13.41 -3.27 15.57
CA THR A 59 -14.21 -2.41 14.68
C THR A 59 -13.84 -2.64 13.21
N PRO A 60 -14.73 -2.31 12.25
CA PRO A 60 -14.39 -2.38 10.83
C PRO A 60 -13.15 -1.54 10.47
N GLU A 61 -12.97 -0.39 11.09
CA GLU A 61 -11.88 0.55 10.85
C GLU A 61 -10.55 -0.03 11.35
N THR A 62 -10.50 -0.53 12.59
CA THR A 62 -9.29 -1.14 13.16
C THR A 62 -8.89 -2.40 12.39
N LEU A 63 -9.84 -3.24 11.98
CA LEU A 63 -9.59 -4.43 11.18
C LEU A 63 -9.09 -4.06 9.76
N THR A 64 -9.68 -3.04 9.13
CA THR A 64 -9.27 -2.57 7.80
C THR A 64 -7.83 -2.06 7.85
N GLU A 65 -7.49 -1.23 8.83
CA GLU A 65 -6.15 -0.69 8.97
C GLU A 65 -5.14 -1.78 9.38
N LEU A 66 -5.51 -2.73 10.23
CA LEU A 66 -4.65 -3.87 10.57
C LEU A 66 -4.38 -4.75 9.34
N SER A 67 -5.36 -4.96 8.46
CA SER A 67 -5.17 -5.66 7.19
C SER A 67 -4.15 -4.94 6.29
N ARG A 68 -4.19 -3.60 6.23
CA ARG A 68 -3.19 -2.77 5.55
C ARG A 68 -1.80 -2.92 6.19
N VAL A 69 -1.71 -2.89 7.50
CA VAL A 69 -0.43 -3.00 8.21
C VAL A 69 0.19 -4.38 8.04
N TRP A 70 -0.60 -5.43 7.95
CA TRP A 70 -0.10 -6.76 7.58
C TRP A 70 0.50 -6.80 6.18
N PHE A 71 -0.11 -6.11 5.20
CA PHE A 71 0.51 -5.92 3.88
C PHE A 71 1.86 -5.20 3.98
N LEU A 72 1.94 -4.08 4.73
CA LEU A 72 3.21 -3.37 4.94
C LEU A 72 4.25 -4.25 5.64
N THR A 73 3.83 -5.09 6.58
CA THR A 73 4.70 -6.06 7.26
C THR A 73 5.30 -7.04 6.25
N GLY A 74 4.50 -7.60 5.35
CA GLY A 74 4.97 -8.50 4.31
C GLY A 74 5.92 -7.83 3.31
N ASP A 75 5.61 -6.60 2.88
CA ASP A 75 6.39 -5.88 1.87
C ASP A 75 7.71 -5.29 2.41
N PHE A 76 7.77 -4.89 3.69
CA PHE A 76 8.87 -4.07 4.20
C PHE A 76 9.55 -4.60 5.48
N ARG A 77 8.95 -5.58 6.19
CA ARG A 77 9.50 -6.13 7.43
C ARG A 77 9.91 -7.59 7.33
N ALA A 78 9.19 -8.38 6.53
CA ALA A 78 9.49 -9.79 6.33
C ALA A 78 10.85 -9.98 5.65
N ARG A 79 11.67 -10.88 6.20
CA ARG A 79 13.01 -11.21 5.70
C ARG A 79 13.02 -12.47 4.85
N THR A 80 12.07 -13.35 5.07
CA THR A 80 11.93 -14.62 4.36
C THR A 80 10.60 -14.68 3.60
N GLU A 81 10.53 -15.58 2.61
CA GLU A 81 9.29 -15.84 1.89
C GLU A 81 8.19 -16.36 2.82
N ALA A 82 8.53 -17.22 3.77
CA ALA A 82 7.61 -17.76 4.75
C ALA A 82 7.00 -16.65 5.64
N GLU A 83 7.81 -15.71 6.09
CA GLU A 83 7.33 -14.54 6.84
C GLU A 83 6.41 -13.65 6.01
N ARG A 84 6.74 -13.43 4.71
CA ARG A 84 5.88 -12.68 3.79
C ARG A 84 4.53 -13.33 3.62
N VAL A 85 4.53 -14.64 3.33
CA VAL A 85 3.29 -15.41 3.20
C VAL A 85 2.44 -15.31 4.47
N THR A 86 3.05 -15.52 5.65
CA THR A 86 2.36 -15.42 6.93
C THR A 86 1.73 -14.03 7.12
N ALA A 87 2.46 -12.97 6.80
CA ALA A 87 1.95 -11.61 6.92
C ALA A 87 0.74 -11.37 6.00
N TYR A 88 0.82 -11.76 4.73
CA TYR A 88 -0.31 -11.57 3.80
C TYR A 88 -1.51 -12.45 4.14
N GLU A 89 -1.31 -13.68 4.61
CA GLU A 89 -2.39 -14.56 5.08
C GLU A 89 -3.11 -13.97 6.31
N ARG A 90 -2.35 -13.37 7.25
CA ARG A 90 -2.91 -12.61 8.37
C ARG A 90 -3.69 -11.38 7.89
N GLY A 91 -3.14 -10.65 6.92
CA GLY A 91 -3.82 -9.52 6.28
C GLY A 91 -5.12 -9.92 5.59
N MET A 92 -5.11 -11.04 4.87
CA MET A 92 -6.29 -11.60 4.20
C MET A 92 -7.37 -12.01 5.21
N GLU A 93 -7.01 -12.69 6.29
CA GLU A 93 -7.95 -13.09 7.34
C GLU A 93 -8.56 -11.87 8.04
N THR A 94 -7.73 -10.89 8.38
CA THR A 94 -8.18 -9.63 9.00
C THR A 94 -9.09 -8.84 8.06
N GLY A 95 -8.75 -8.79 6.77
CA GLY A 95 -9.58 -8.16 5.74
C GLY A 95 -10.95 -8.83 5.59
N ARG A 96 -11.04 -10.17 5.61
CA ARG A 96 -12.33 -10.89 5.61
C ARG A 96 -13.19 -10.50 6.80
N ARG A 97 -12.61 -10.39 7.98
CA ARG A 97 -13.33 -9.95 9.19
C ARG A 97 -13.85 -8.52 9.04
N ALA A 98 -13.02 -7.62 8.48
CA ALA A 98 -13.43 -6.24 8.21
C ALA A 98 -14.63 -6.18 7.23
N VAL A 99 -14.58 -6.92 6.13
CA VAL A 99 -15.66 -7.02 5.14
C VAL A 99 -16.93 -7.62 5.77
N ALA A 100 -16.81 -8.64 6.61
CA ALA A 100 -17.96 -9.24 7.30
C ALA A 100 -18.70 -8.25 8.20
N LEU A 101 -17.96 -7.35 8.89
CA LEU A 101 -18.56 -6.32 9.75
C LEU A 101 -19.06 -5.11 8.95
N ALA A 102 -18.42 -4.76 7.83
CA ALA A 102 -18.80 -3.61 7.01
C ALA A 102 -18.75 -3.95 5.50
N PRO A 103 -19.74 -4.65 4.95
CA PRO A 103 -19.75 -5.09 3.55
C PRO A 103 -19.82 -3.95 2.52
N ARG A 104 -19.99 -2.70 2.95
CA ARG A 104 -19.98 -1.51 2.10
C ARG A 104 -18.73 -0.64 2.28
N ASN A 105 -17.71 -1.14 2.97
CA ASN A 105 -16.44 -0.44 3.14
C ASN A 105 -15.50 -0.84 2.00
N ASP A 106 -15.31 0.05 1.02
CA ASP A 106 -14.44 -0.15 -0.14
C ASP A 106 -12.97 -0.44 0.27
N ARG A 107 -12.48 0.17 1.34
CA ARG A 107 -11.12 -0.06 1.83
C ARG A 107 -10.94 -1.45 2.44
N ALA A 108 -11.97 -2.01 3.09
CA ALA A 108 -11.91 -3.38 3.61
C ALA A 108 -11.77 -4.40 2.46
N HIS A 109 -12.59 -4.24 1.41
CA HIS A 109 -12.49 -5.04 0.18
C HIS A 109 -11.13 -4.87 -0.50
N LEU A 110 -10.62 -3.64 -0.56
CA LEU A 110 -9.31 -3.34 -1.16
C LEU A 110 -8.18 -4.10 -0.48
N TRP A 111 -8.07 -4.02 0.85
CA TRP A 111 -6.97 -4.67 1.57
C TRP A 111 -7.11 -6.19 1.61
N LEU A 112 -8.34 -6.71 1.61
CA LEU A 112 -8.58 -8.13 1.39
C LEU A 112 -8.06 -8.58 0.02
N ALA A 113 -8.39 -7.87 -1.06
CA ALA A 113 -7.96 -8.18 -2.41
C ALA A 113 -6.43 -8.10 -2.55
N ILE A 114 -5.80 -7.03 -2.04
CA ILE A 114 -4.35 -6.84 -2.12
C ILE A 114 -3.60 -7.98 -1.40
N ASN A 115 -3.97 -8.30 -0.15
CA ASN A 115 -3.33 -9.38 0.60
C ASN A 115 -3.56 -10.75 -0.06
N THR A 116 -4.75 -10.97 -0.65
CA THR A 116 -5.05 -12.20 -1.41
C THR A 116 -4.16 -12.30 -2.65
N GLY A 117 -3.99 -11.19 -3.38
CA GLY A 117 -3.11 -11.12 -4.56
C GLY A 117 -1.65 -11.39 -4.20
N ARG A 118 -1.14 -10.79 -3.12
CA ARG A 118 0.23 -11.03 -2.64
C ARG A 118 0.46 -12.47 -2.22
N THR A 119 -0.53 -13.08 -1.56
CA THR A 119 -0.47 -14.51 -1.22
C THR A 119 -0.44 -15.36 -2.49
N ALA A 120 -1.24 -15.04 -3.49
CA ALA A 120 -1.29 -15.74 -4.77
C ALA A 120 0.06 -15.68 -5.52
N GLU A 121 0.70 -14.51 -5.58
CA GLU A 121 1.99 -14.31 -6.23
C GLU A 121 3.08 -15.25 -5.70
N ILE A 122 3.10 -15.50 -4.38
CA ILE A 122 4.15 -16.31 -3.74
C ILE A 122 3.81 -17.81 -3.78
N ARG A 123 2.54 -18.18 -3.63
CA ARG A 123 2.10 -19.58 -3.52
C ARG A 123 2.12 -20.35 -4.84
N GLY A 124 2.51 -19.69 -5.95
CA GLY A 124 2.65 -20.27 -7.26
C GLY A 124 1.35 -20.38 -8.07
N VAL A 125 1.49 -20.72 -9.35
CA VAL A 125 0.46 -20.58 -10.39
C VAL A 125 -0.85 -21.28 -10.04
N MET A 126 -0.82 -22.52 -9.53
CA MET A 126 -2.05 -23.27 -9.21
C MET A 126 -2.86 -22.59 -8.10
N ARG A 127 -2.18 -22.06 -7.08
CA ARG A 127 -2.85 -21.34 -5.99
C ARG A 127 -3.32 -19.97 -6.45
N ALA A 128 -2.53 -19.29 -7.28
CA ALA A 128 -2.92 -18.03 -7.90
C ALA A 128 -4.22 -18.17 -8.69
N LEU A 129 -4.34 -19.19 -9.53
CA LEU A 129 -5.56 -19.45 -10.31
C LEU A 129 -6.80 -19.62 -9.42
N ALA A 130 -6.67 -20.32 -8.29
CA ALA A 130 -7.77 -20.51 -7.35
C ALA A 130 -8.22 -19.21 -6.64
N LEU A 131 -7.34 -18.20 -6.57
CA LEU A 131 -7.62 -16.94 -5.88
C LEU A 131 -8.02 -15.79 -6.84
N VAL A 132 -7.82 -15.94 -8.15
CA VAL A 132 -8.11 -14.87 -9.14
C VAL A 132 -9.57 -14.42 -9.12
N SER A 133 -10.54 -15.35 -8.99
CA SER A 133 -11.96 -15.00 -8.90
C SER A 133 -12.22 -14.09 -7.69
N THR A 134 -11.72 -14.50 -6.53
CA THR A 134 -11.88 -13.71 -5.29
C THR A 134 -11.26 -12.33 -5.43
N ILE A 135 -10.01 -12.23 -5.95
CA ILE A 135 -9.33 -10.93 -6.12
C ILE A 135 -10.13 -10.03 -7.06
N ARG A 136 -10.70 -10.60 -8.13
CA ARG A 136 -11.52 -9.84 -9.10
C ARG A 136 -12.83 -9.38 -8.46
N GLU A 137 -13.57 -10.25 -7.80
CA GLU A 137 -14.83 -9.91 -7.13
C GLU A 137 -14.65 -8.80 -6.10
N GLU A 138 -13.59 -8.87 -5.30
CA GLU A 138 -13.25 -7.83 -4.34
C GLU A 138 -12.85 -6.52 -5.04
N SER A 139 -12.02 -6.57 -6.08
CA SER A 139 -11.61 -5.40 -6.88
C SER A 139 -12.81 -4.71 -7.54
N ASP A 140 -13.72 -5.48 -8.13
CA ASP A 140 -14.95 -4.97 -8.75
C ASP A 140 -15.86 -4.32 -7.69
N THR A 141 -15.93 -4.92 -6.49
CA THR A 141 -16.68 -4.37 -5.36
C THR A 141 -16.10 -3.04 -4.88
N VAL A 142 -14.77 -2.91 -4.80
CA VAL A 142 -14.10 -1.63 -4.48
C VAL A 142 -14.57 -0.54 -5.43
N LEU A 143 -14.48 -0.76 -6.74
CA LEU A 143 -14.81 0.26 -7.73
C LEU A 143 -16.32 0.49 -7.87
N LYS A 144 -17.15 -0.48 -7.53
CA LYS A 144 -18.60 -0.32 -7.43
C LYS A 144 -18.99 0.56 -6.24
N LEU A 145 -18.33 0.38 -5.10
CA LEU A 145 -18.59 1.17 -3.89
C LEU A 145 -17.99 2.58 -3.99
N ASN A 146 -16.78 2.68 -4.54
CA ASN A 146 -16.06 3.93 -4.71
C ASN A 146 -15.32 3.96 -6.07
N PRO A 147 -15.95 4.48 -7.14
CA PRO A 147 -15.35 4.57 -8.47
C PRO A 147 -14.10 5.46 -8.56
N SER A 148 -13.82 6.23 -7.52
CA SER A 148 -12.67 7.12 -7.40
C SER A 148 -11.60 6.60 -6.43
N ASN A 149 -11.72 5.38 -5.96
CA ASN A 149 -10.68 4.75 -5.14
C ASN A 149 -9.42 4.53 -5.98
N VAL A 150 -8.39 5.38 -5.78
CA VAL A 150 -7.17 5.38 -6.60
C VAL A 150 -6.39 4.07 -6.49
N GLU A 151 -6.33 3.49 -5.30
CA GLU A 151 -5.67 2.19 -5.08
C GLU A 151 -6.48 1.04 -5.70
N GLY A 152 -7.81 1.13 -5.66
CA GLY A 152 -8.73 0.21 -6.35
C GLY A 152 -8.56 0.26 -7.86
N LEU A 153 -8.40 1.45 -8.45
CA LEU A 153 -8.09 1.62 -9.87
C LEU A 153 -6.73 0.99 -10.22
N VAL A 154 -5.70 1.19 -9.37
CA VAL A 154 -4.39 0.55 -9.57
C VAL A 154 -4.51 -0.98 -9.50
N LEU A 155 -5.25 -1.51 -8.53
CA LEU A 155 -5.49 -2.96 -8.39
C LEU A 155 -6.19 -3.54 -9.63
N ALA A 156 -7.27 -2.91 -10.10
CA ALA A 156 -7.99 -3.33 -11.32
C ALA A 156 -7.09 -3.25 -12.56
N GLY A 157 -6.26 -2.22 -12.65
CA GLY A 157 -5.26 -2.06 -13.70
C GLY A 157 -4.21 -3.17 -13.68
N SER A 158 -3.69 -3.52 -12.51
CA SER A 158 -2.72 -4.60 -12.34
C SER A 158 -3.32 -5.96 -12.73
N LEU A 159 -4.55 -6.26 -12.30
CA LEU A 159 -5.27 -7.47 -12.71
C LEU A 159 -5.43 -7.54 -14.24
N ALA A 160 -5.82 -6.43 -14.88
CA ALA A 160 -5.97 -6.39 -16.33
C ALA A 160 -4.63 -6.50 -17.07
N ALA A 161 -3.53 -6.01 -16.48
CA ALA A 161 -2.19 -6.09 -17.08
C ALA A 161 -1.57 -7.48 -16.99
N ASP A 162 -1.75 -8.17 -15.86
CA ASP A 162 -0.99 -9.38 -15.50
C ASP A 162 -1.71 -10.68 -15.88
N LEU A 163 -3.04 -10.65 -16.01
CA LEU A 163 -3.80 -11.84 -16.38
C LEU A 163 -3.68 -12.15 -17.90
N PRO A 164 -3.69 -13.43 -18.30
CA PRO A 164 -3.86 -13.82 -19.69
C PRO A 164 -5.19 -13.31 -20.26
N ALA A 165 -5.24 -13.03 -21.56
CA ALA A 165 -6.46 -12.53 -22.23
C ALA A 165 -7.67 -13.46 -22.02
N MET A 166 -7.48 -14.77 -22.06
CA MET A 166 -8.51 -15.77 -21.77
C MET A 166 -9.06 -15.71 -20.34
N MET A 167 -8.33 -15.09 -19.45
CA MET A 167 -8.73 -14.85 -18.05
C MET A 167 -9.15 -13.40 -17.80
N GLY A 168 -9.40 -12.62 -18.86
CA GLY A 168 -9.83 -11.23 -18.78
C GLY A 168 -8.71 -10.21 -18.69
N GLY A 169 -7.45 -10.60 -19.01
CA GLY A 169 -6.35 -9.66 -19.18
C GLY A 169 -6.57 -8.76 -20.39
N ASP A 170 -6.31 -7.47 -20.23
CA ASP A 170 -6.48 -6.44 -21.27
C ASP A 170 -5.57 -5.25 -20.96
N LYS A 171 -4.47 -5.15 -21.71
CA LYS A 171 -3.48 -4.09 -21.50
C LYS A 171 -4.01 -2.68 -21.79
N ALA A 172 -5.00 -2.55 -22.66
CA ALA A 172 -5.60 -1.25 -22.96
C ALA A 172 -6.49 -0.79 -21.80
N LYS A 173 -7.28 -1.70 -21.22
CA LYS A 173 -8.04 -1.42 -19.98
C LYS A 173 -7.11 -1.11 -18.81
N ALA A 174 -6.00 -1.86 -18.68
CA ALA A 174 -5.00 -1.60 -17.64
C ALA A 174 -4.46 -0.16 -17.73
N GLU A 175 -4.05 0.27 -18.92
CA GLU A 175 -3.60 1.64 -19.16
C GLU A 175 -4.68 2.67 -18.78
N GLY A 176 -5.94 2.41 -19.14
CA GLY A 176 -7.08 3.27 -18.79
C GLY A 176 -7.27 3.41 -17.29
N PHE A 177 -7.20 2.31 -16.55
CA PHE A 177 -7.32 2.33 -15.09
C PHE A 177 -6.17 3.11 -14.42
N PHE A 178 -4.92 2.88 -14.83
CA PHE A 178 -3.77 3.59 -14.26
C PHE A 178 -3.84 5.09 -14.56
N LYS A 179 -4.19 5.48 -15.78
CA LYS A 179 -4.35 6.90 -16.16
C LYS A 179 -5.44 7.56 -15.32
N ARG A 180 -6.59 6.90 -15.16
CA ARG A 180 -7.67 7.44 -14.33
C ARG A 180 -7.26 7.60 -12.87
N ALA A 181 -6.49 6.65 -12.30
CA ALA A 181 -5.94 6.80 -10.96
C ALA A 181 -5.03 8.05 -10.87
N LEU A 182 -4.19 8.30 -11.87
CA LEU A 182 -3.28 9.43 -11.93
C LEU A 182 -3.98 10.77 -12.25
N GLU A 183 -5.14 10.75 -12.90
CA GLU A 183 -6.01 11.94 -13.07
C GLU A 183 -6.59 12.38 -11.71
N ILE A 184 -6.94 11.44 -10.84
CA ILE A 184 -7.48 11.70 -9.50
C ILE A 184 -6.36 12.09 -8.53
N ASP A 185 -5.26 11.34 -8.54
CA ASP A 185 -4.07 11.60 -7.72
C ASP A 185 -2.79 11.62 -8.58
N PRO A 186 -2.39 12.79 -9.09
CA PRO A 186 -1.17 12.92 -9.89
C PRO A 186 0.12 12.58 -9.15
N ARG A 187 0.12 12.51 -7.81
CA ARG A 187 1.27 12.21 -6.95
C ARG A 187 1.33 10.74 -6.52
N LEU A 188 0.45 9.89 -7.04
CA LEU A 188 0.41 8.45 -6.77
C LEU A 188 1.56 7.73 -7.47
N THR A 189 2.73 7.70 -6.84
CA THR A 189 3.95 7.09 -7.42
C THR A 189 3.82 5.59 -7.68
N GLY A 190 3.04 4.88 -6.86
CA GLY A 190 2.72 3.48 -7.08
C GLY A 190 1.95 3.24 -8.37
N GLY A 191 0.95 4.09 -8.69
CA GLY A 191 0.20 4.02 -9.95
C GLY A 191 1.09 4.31 -11.17
N ARG A 192 1.97 5.32 -11.08
CA ARG A 192 2.98 5.59 -12.12
C ARG A 192 3.94 4.42 -12.34
N MET A 193 4.35 3.74 -11.28
CA MET A 193 5.22 2.58 -11.36
C MET A 193 4.56 1.44 -12.15
N GLU A 194 3.29 1.15 -11.90
CA GLU A 194 2.55 0.11 -12.63
C GLU A 194 2.34 0.52 -14.10
N LEU A 195 2.03 1.78 -14.38
CA LEU A 195 1.93 2.28 -15.75
C LEU A 195 3.27 2.19 -16.50
N ALA A 196 4.38 2.53 -15.85
CA ALA A 196 5.73 2.38 -16.41
C ALA A 196 6.05 0.90 -16.74
N ARG A 197 5.71 -0.03 -15.85
CA ARG A 197 5.87 -1.46 -16.09
C ARG A 197 5.04 -1.95 -17.29
N LEU A 198 3.81 -1.48 -17.41
CA LEU A 198 2.96 -1.76 -18.54
C LEU A 198 3.60 -1.29 -19.85
N TYR A 199 4.11 -0.05 -19.89
CA TYR A 199 4.79 0.50 -21.06
C TYR A 199 6.08 -0.26 -21.40
N ILE A 200 6.88 -0.67 -20.42
CA ILE A 200 8.05 -1.52 -20.63
C ILE A 200 7.64 -2.85 -21.28
N SER A 201 6.59 -3.50 -20.78
CA SER A 201 6.09 -4.76 -21.33
C SER A 201 5.62 -4.61 -22.78
N ALA A 202 5.12 -3.42 -23.13
CA ALA A 202 4.67 -3.06 -24.48
C ALA A 202 5.81 -2.47 -25.35
N LYS A 203 7.06 -2.40 -24.85
CA LYS A 203 8.22 -1.77 -25.52
C LYS A 203 8.01 -0.29 -25.86
N ARG A 204 7.13 0.39 -25.14
CA ARG A 204 6.87 1.83 -25.27
C ARG A 204 7.86 2.60 -24.39
N TRP A 205 9.13 2.59 -24.79
CA TRP A 205 10.24 3.07 -23.99
C TRP A 205 10.15 4.56 -23.61
N PRO A 206 9.78 5.49 -24.53
CA PRO A 206 9.63 6.91 -24.18
C PRO A 206 8.54 7.15 -23.12
N ASP A 207 7.43 6.41 -23.21
CA ASP A 207 6.34 6.52 -22.25
C ASP A 207 6.79 6.00 -20.88
N ALA A 208 7.46 4.84 -20.85
CA ALA A 208 8.02 4.27 -19.63
C ALA A 208 9.03 5.22 -18.97
N GLN A 209 9.93 5.83 -19.76
CA GLN A 209 10.91 6.81 -19.28
C GLN A 209 10.23 8.00 -18.61
N ARG A 210 9.17 8.55 -19.24
CA ARG A 210 8.42 9.68 -18.70
C ARG A 210 7.82 9.38 -17.33
N GLU A 211 7.13 8.22 -17.18
CA GLU A 211 6.53 7.86 -15.91
C GLU A 211 7.60 7.59 -14.82
N LEU A 212 8.68 6.89 -15.17
CA LEU A 212 9.78 6.64 -14.22
C LEU A 212 10.48 7.93 -13.80
N GLN A 213 10.70 8.87 -14.74
CA GLN A 213 11.30 10.16 -14.43
C GLN A 213 10.39 10.98 -13.52
N SER A 214 9.06 10.97 -13.76
CA SER A 214 8.09 11.63 -12.88
C SER A 214 8.12 11.10 -11.45
N ILE A 215 8.37 9.79 -11.24
CA ILE A 215 8.55 9.23 -9.89
C ILE A 215 9.83 9.76 -9.24
N VAL A 216 10.93 9.87 -10.00
CA VAL A 216 12.21 10.33 -9.49
C VAL A 216 12.16 11.81 -9.09
N ASP A 217 11.46 12.62 -9.88
CA ASP A 217 11.37 14.08 -9.74
C ASP A 217 10.23 14.51 -8.77
N GLU A 218 9.39 13.56 -8.31
CA GLU A 218 8.34 13.85 -7.33
C GLU A 218 8.94 14.40 -6.02
N THR A 219 8.28 15.38 -5.43
CA THR A 219 8.72 16.04 -4.18
C THR A 219 7.71 15.98 -3.05
N ALA A 220 6.46 15.59 -3.37
CA ALA A 220 5.35 15.57 -2.41
C ALA A 220 4.44 14.35 -2.67
N ALA A 221 5.05 13.16 -2.76
CA ALA A 221 4.34 11.91 -3.03
C ALA A 221 3.21 11.68 -2.00
N THR A 222 2.06 11.21 -2.47
CA THR A 222 0.90 10.88 -1.61
C THR A 222 1.25 9.84 -0.55
N ASP A 223 2.05 8.84 -0.90
CA ASP A 223 2.65 7.89 0.06
C ASP A 223 4.16 8.15 0.15
N LEU A 224 4.54 9.18 0.94
CA LEU A 224 5.92 9.58 1.15
C LEU A 224 6.82 8.43 1.64
N PRO A 225 6.42 7.61 2.63
CA PRO A 225 7.23 6.50 3.09
C PRO A 225 7.55 5.49 1.98
N ARG A 226 6.54 5.02 1.27
CA ARG A 226 6.71 4.06 0.18
C ARG A 226 7.53 4.63 -0.97
N TRP A 227 7.27 5.89 -1.35
CA TRP A 227 8.06 6.57 -2.38
C TRP A 227 9.53 6.63 -2.01
N THR A 228 9.85 7.01 -0.75
CA THR A 228 11.22 7.15 -0.27
C THR A 228 11.98 5.83 -0.30
N VAL A 229 11.35 4.76 0.23
CA VAL A 229 12.05 3.48 0.47
C VAL A 229 12.01 2.55 -0.75
N ARG A 230 11.00 2.67 -1.62
CA ARG A 230 10.80 1.73 -2.72
C ARG A 230 10.65 2.38 -4.09
N ASP A 231 9.67 3.28 -4.26
CA ASP A 231 9.27 3.67 -5.62
C ASP A 231 10.37 4.51 -6.30
N ARG A 232 10.95 5.49 -5.61
CA ARG A 232 12.02 6.33 -6.14
C ARG A 232 13.33 5.56 -6.41
N PRO A 233 13.86 4.74 -5.48
CA PRO A 233 15.02 3.91 -5.76
C PRO A 233 14.80 2.94 -6.92
N ARG A 234 13.62 2.32 -6.99
CA ARG A 234 13.29 1.38 -8.06
C ARG A 234 13.17 2.08 -9.41
N ALA A 235 12.53 3.24 -9.47
CA ALA A 235 12.43 4.02 -10.70
C ALA A 235 13.81 4.42 -11.24
N ARG A 236 14.74 4.84 -10.36
CA ARG A 236 16.13 5.12 -10.73
C ARG A 236 16.84 3.89 -11.30
N ALA A 237 16.71 2.74 -10.64
CA ALA A 237 17.31 1.49 -11.11
C ALA A 237 16.76 1.09 -12.49
N MET A 238 15.44 1.19 -12.70
CA MET A 238 14.81 0.87 -13.98
C MET A 238 15.24 1.84 -15.10
N LEU A 239 15.38 3.13 -14.82
CA LEU A 239 15.90 4.10 -15.78
C LEU A 239 17.35 3.77 -16.18
N THR A 240 18.20 3.40 -15.23
CA THR A 240 19.59 2.97 -15.48
C THR A 240 19.59 1.73 -16.36
N GLU A 241 18.81 0.71 -16.02
CA GLU A 241 18.71 -0.52 -16.81
C GLU A 241 18.24 -0.25 -18.26
N LEU A 242 17.25 0.63 -18.45
CA LEU A 242 16.78 0.99 -19.78
C LEU A 242 17.84 1.71 -20.61
N ARG A 243 18.66 2.56 -19.99
CA ARG A 243 19.81 3.23 -20.63
C ARG A 243 20.89 2.24 -21.02
N ASP A 244 21.29 1.39 -20.10
CA ASP A 244 22.34 0.38 -20.32
C ASP A 244 21.98 -0.60 -21.44
N ARG A 245 20.68 -0.87 -21.60
CA ARG A 245 20.15 -1.68 -22.70
C ARG A 245 19.90 -0.89 -24.00
N GLY A 246 20.27 0.38 -24.06
CA GLY A 246 20.05 1.26 -25.23
C GLY A 246 18.56 1.45 -25.61
N ARG A 247 17.66 1.36 -24.65
CA ARG A 247 16.21 1.52 -24.85
C ARG A 247 15.75 2.96 -24.72
N ILE A 248 16.49 3.76 -23.99
CA ILE A 248 16.28 5.21 -23.82
C ILE A 248 17.63 5.93 -23.92
N PRO A 249 17.65 7.24 -24.22
CA PRO A 249 18.88 8.03 -24.29
C PRO A 249 19.70 7.99 -23.00
N ALA A 250 21.02 8.15 -23.11
CA ALA A 250 21.89 8.34 -21.97
C ALA A 250 21.45 9.57 -21.14
N ALA A 251 21.76 9.55 -19.83
CA ALA A 251 21.52 10.72 -19.01
C ALA A 251 22.34 11.91 -19.55
N PRO A 252 21.80 13.14 -19.54
CA PRO A 252 22.60 14.32 -19.88
C PRO A 252 23.84 14.37 -18.99
N ALA A 253 24.98 14.73 -19.58
CA ALA A 253 26.19 14.92 -18.80
C ALA A 253 25.93 15.96 -17.68
N PRO A 254 26.48 15.78 -16.49
CA PRO A 254 26.39 16.82 -15.46
C PRO A 254 26.88 18.12 -16.02
N ALA A 255 26.14 19.21 -15.74
CA ALA A 255 26.57 20.55 -16.15
C ALA A 255 28.03 20.80 -15.67
N PRO A 256 28.90 21.36 -16.50
CA PRO A 256 30.25 21.71 -16.06
C PRO A 256 30.15 22.61 -14.82
N GLY A 257 30.84 22.22 -13.75
CA GLY A 257 30.89 23.00 -12.53
C GLY A 257 31.36 24.43 -12.84
N PRO A 258 31.03 25.42 -12.00
CA PRO A 258 31.46 26.78 -12.21
C PRO A 258 32.99 26.77 -12.34
N SER A 259 33.50 27.36 -13.44
CA SER A 259 34.92 27.52 -13.65
C SER A 259 35.50 28.31 -12.47
N PRO A 260 36.66 27.93 -11.91
CA PRO A 260 37.29 28.74 -10.91
C PRO A 260 37.57 30.11 -11.54
N SER A 261 37.07 31.16 -10.88
CA SER A 261 37.33 32.53 -11.28
C SER A 261 38.85 32.81 -11.16
N PRO A 262 39.44 33.58 -12.09
CA PRO A 262 40.87 33.90 -12.10
C PRO A 262 41.31 34.74 -10.90
#